data_f29b6c315a53370f6d3103cf26a2a636
#
_entry.id   f29b6c315a53370f6d3103cf26a2a636
#
_cell.length_a   1.000
_cell.length_b   1.000
_cell.length_c   1.000
_cell.angle_alpha   90.00
_cell.angle_beta   90.00
_cell.angle_gamma   90.00
#
_symmetry.space_group_name_H-M   'P 1'
#
loop_
_entity.id
_entity.type
_entity.pdbx_description
1 polymer ?
#
loop_
_entity_poly.entity_id
_entity_poly.type
_entity_poly.pdbx_seq_one_letter_code
_entity_poly.pdbx_strand_id
1 'polypeptide(L)'
;VIVILGILAAVAIPRLAATRDDAEVSKAATNLTTFISDLGAYYTSQSKFAPEFKGMSNVQFLAAKAGAVNATTGKLTGTPSGEIAAAGKKCIKLTLTDYDAATNKPATLKVENGADATSAICEKVLANASVKKLIDGKFNYSKLTTAATSTKDAVYTDATSDKGEVAISGVGVVF
;
A
#
# COMPACT_ATOMS: atom_id res chain seq x y z
N VAL A 1 -9.62 7.99 -51.14
CA VAL A 1 -8.74 8.49 -50.04
C VAL A 1 -9.51 8.57 -48.73
N ILE A 2 -10.70 9.19 -48.69
CA ILE A 2 -11.50 9.38 -47.45
C ILE A 2 -11.91 8.04 -46.80
N VAL A 3 -12.30 7.05 -47.60
CA VAL A 3 -12.71 5.71 -47.11
C VAL A 3 -11.53 4.95 -46.46
N ILE A 4 -10.34 5.05 -47.06
CA ILE A 4 -9.14 4.39 -46.55
C ILE A 4 -8.71 5.03 -45.21
N LEU A 5 -8.77 6.36 -45.08
CA LEU A 5 -8.51 7.07 -43.85
C LEU A 5 -9.53 6.72 -42.75
N GLY A 6 -10.81 6.55 -43.11
CA GLY A 6 -11.85 6.13 -42.18
C GLY A 6 -11.63 4.72 -41.62
N ILE A 7 -11.22 3.77 -42.45
CA ILE A 7 -10.93 2.39 -42.02
C ILE A 7 -9.67 2.35 -41.15
N LEU A 8 -8.62 3.09 -41.48
CA LEU A 8 -7.41 3.18 -40.69
C LEU A 8 -7.67 3.82 -39.29
N ALA A 9 -8.47 4.88 -39.26
CA ALA A 9 -8.86 5.53 -38.00
C ALA A 9 -9.69 4.59 -37.10
N ALA A 10 -10.62 3.83 -37.68
CA ALA A 10 -11.47 2.89 -36.93
C ALA A 10 -10.67 1.76 -36.22
N VAL A 11 -9.53 1.36 -36.80
CA VAL A 11 -8.65 0.34 -36.19
C VAL A 11 -7.62 0.96 -35.24
N ALA A 12 -7.11 2.15 -35.55
CA ALA A 12 -6.05 2.78 -34.76
C ALA A 12 -6.54 3.30 -33.40
N ILE A 13 -7.74 3.89 -33.34
CA ILE A 13 -8.29 4.49 -32.11
C ILE A 13 -8.47 3.46 -30.98
N PRO A 14 -9.08 2.28 -31.19
CA PRO A 14 -9.21 1.27 -30.11
C PRO A 14 -7.86 0.75 -29.60
N ARG A 15 -6.87 0.61 -30.47
CA ARG A 15 -5.52 0.16 -30.08
C ARG A 15 -4.80 1.20 -29.22
N LEU A 16 -4.91 2.48 -29.53
CA LEU A 16 -4.33 3.57 -28.74
C LEU A 16 -4.99 3.68 -27.35
N ALA A 17 -6.30 3.48 -27.25
CA ALA A 17 -6.99 3.47 -25.97
C ALA A 17 -6.54 2.30 -25.10
N ALA A 18 -6.40 1.10 -25.66
CA ALA A 18 -5.92 -0.08 -24.93
C ALA A 18 -4.49 0.09 -24.42
N THR A 19 -3.57 0.64 -25.23
CA THR A 19 -2.18 0.88 -24.79
C THR A 19 -2.08 1.95 -23.69
N ARG A 20 -2.96 2.95 -23.70
CA ARG A 20 -3.03 3.96 -22.63
C ARG A 20 -3.49 3.33 -21.31
N ASP A 21 -4.50 2.49 -21.32
CA ASP A 21 -4.97 1.77 -20.15
C ASP A 21 -3.86 0.90 -19.55
N ASP A 22 -3.14 0.16 -20.39
CA ASP A 22 -2.03 -0.70 -19.93
C ASP A 22 -0.90 0.11 -19.30
N ALA A 23 -0.62 1.31 -19.82
CA ALA A 23 0.35 2.22 -19.24
C ALA A 23 -0.10 2.74 -17.85
N GLU A 24 -1.38 3.09 -17.69
CA GLU A 24 -1.94 3.55 -16.42
C GLU A 24 -1.95 2.41 -15.38
N VAL A 25 -2.25 1.17 -15.78
CA VAL A 25 -2.18 -0.02 -14.91
C VAL A 25 -0.76 -0.25 -14.44
N SER A 26 0.21 -0.23 -15.36
CA SER A 26 1.63 -0.42 -15.03
C SER A 26 2.15 0.67 -14.12
N LYS A 27 1.76 1.93 -14.35
CA LYS A 27 2.09 3.07 -13.51
C LYS A 27 1.54 2.91 -12.09
N ALA A 28 0.28 2.51 -11.94
CA ALA A 28 -0.32 2.30 -10.63
C ALA A 28 0.39 1.17 -9.85
N ALA A 29 0.71 0.05 -10.50
CA ALA A 29 1.46 -1.05 -9.92
C ALA A 29 2.89 -0.63 -9.50
N THR A 30 3.58 0.13 -10.35
CA THR A 30 4.91 0.65 -10.05
C THR A 30 4.86 1.64 -8.88
N ASN A 31 3.89 2.56 -8.85
CA ASN A 31 3.72 3.50 -7.74
C ASN A 31 3.50 2.77 -6.41
N LEU A 32 2.73 1.68 -6.41
CA LEU A 32 2.50 0.88 -5.21
C LEU A 32 3.81 0.26 -4.69
N THR A 33 4.58 -0.38 -5.56
CA THR A 33 5.86 -1.01 -5.16
C THR A 33 6.91 0.02 -4.76
N THR A 34 6.98 1.15 -5.44
CA THR A 34 7.86 2.26 -5.09
C THR A 34 7.50 2.80 -3.71
N PHE A 35 6.22 3.01 -3.43
CA PHE A 35 5.78 3.51 -2.13
C PHE A 35 6.13 2.57 -0.98
N ILE A 36 5.96 1.25 -1.16
CA ILE A 36 6.36 0.25 -0.16
C ILE A 36 7.87 0.34 0.12
N SER A 37 8.67 0.44 -0.92
CA SER A 37 10.13 0.58 -0.80
C SER A 37 10.54 1.88 -0.10
N ASP A 38 9.91 2.99 -0.45
CA ASP A 38 10.16 4.31 0.15
C ASP A 38 9.83 4.32 1.64
N LEU A 39 8.70 3.70 2.04
CA LEU A 39 8.33 3.56 3.45
C LEU A 39 9.37 2.78 4.24
N GLY A 40 9.87 1.67 3.69
CA GLY A 40 10.93 0.87 4.31
C GLY A 40 12.23 1.65 4.48
N ALA A 41 12.66 2.36 3.43
CA ALA A 41 13.84 3.21 3.45
C ALA A 41 13.69 4.37 4.44
N TYR A 42 12.54 5.04 4.45
CA TYR A 42 12.25 6.13 5.38
C TYR A 42 12.32 5.66 6.84
N TYR A 43 11.63 4.56 7.15
CA TYR A 43 11.64 4.00 8.50
C TYR A 43 13.04 3.58 8.95
N THR A 44 13.82 2.96 8.05
CA THR A 44 15.20 2.55 8.36
C THR A 44 16.08 3.76 8.68
N SER A 45 15.87 4.89 8.00
CA SER A 45 16.65 6.12 8.20
C SER A 45 16.20 6.95 9.41
N GLN A 46 14.90 7.00 9.69
CA GLN A 46 14.28 7.89 10.67
C GLN A 46 13.83 7.17 11.95
N SER A 47 13.75 5.85 11.95
CA SER A 47 13.19 4.99 13.02
C SER A 47 11.75 5.34 13.42
N LYS A 48 11.03 6.04 12.57
CA LYS A 48 9.64 6.49 12.73
C LYS A 48 9.03 6.83 11.38
N PHE A 49 7.70 6.90 11.32
CA PHE A 49 6.98 7.36 10.13
C PHE A 49 6.60 8.84 10.24
N ALA A 50 6.51 9.51 9.07
CA ALA A 50 5.90 10.82 9.00
C ALA A 50 4.38 10.72 9.07
N PRO A 51 3.69 11.79 9.53
CA PRO A 51 2.22 11.80 9.59
C PRO A 51 1.55 11.82 8.21
N GLU A 52 2.27 12.15 7.16
CA GLU A 52 1.75 12.25 5.80
C GLU A 52 2.62 11.48 4.81
N PHE A 53 1.98 10.84 3.83
CA PHE A 53 2.66 10.07 2.79
C PHE A 53 3.64 10.90 1.96
N LYS A 54 3.30 12.17 1.68
CA LYS A 54 4.18 13.08 0.94
C LYS A 54 5.52 13.38 1.64
N GLY A 55 5.61 13.17 2.96
CA GLY A 55 6.85 13.28 3.70
C GLY A 55 7.76 12.06 3.59
N MET A 56 7.26 10.95 3.06
CA MET A 56 7.95 9.67 2.99
C MET A 56 8.20 9.17 1.56
N SER A 57 7.45 9.68 0.58
CA SER A 57 7.55 9.27 -0.82
C SER A 57 7.11 10.38 -1.77
N ASN A 58 7.62 10.33 -3.00
CA ASN A 58 7.20 11.21 -4.09
C ASN A 58 5.99 10.67 -4.88
N VAL A 59 5.46 9.51 -4.50
CA VAL A 59 4.26 8.95 -5.12
C VAL A 59 3.06 9.86 -4.85
N GLN A 60 2.29 10.14 -5.90
CA GLN A 60 1.10 11.00 -5.80
C GLN A 60 -0.12 10.19 -5.37
N PHE A 61 -0.84 10.70 -4.38
CA PHE A 61 -2.05 10.09 -3.86
C PHE A 61 -3.25 11.00 -4.02
N LEU A 62 -4.40 10.42 -4.33
CA LEU A 62 -5.69 11.07 -4.18
C LEU A 62 -6.24 10.81 -2.77
N ALA A 63 -7.12 11.70 -2.30
CA ALA A 63 -7.77 11.58 -0.99
C ALA A 63 -6.81 11.29 0.18
N ALA A 64 -5.59 11.83 0.11
CA ALA A 64 -4.59 11.65 1.16
C ALA A 64 -5.07 12.28 2.48
N LYS A 65 -4.92 11.51 3.57
CA LYS A 65 -5.21 11.95 4.94
C LYS A 65 -3.97 11.80 5.79
N ALA A 66 -3.70 12.80 6.60
CA ALA A 66 -2.64 12.76 7.59
C ALA A 66 -3.02 11.85 8.76
N GLY A 67 -2.04 11.17 9.32
CA GLY A 67 -2.14 10.52 10.63
C GLY A 67 -1.85 11.51 11.76
N ALA A 68 -2.06 11.08 13.00
CA ALA A 68 -1.64 11.81 14.19
C ALA A 68 -0.29 11.28 14.67
N VAL A 69 0.49 12.12 15.34
CA VAL A 69 1.76 11.74 15.97
C VAL A 69 1.74 12.10 17.44
N ASN A 70 2.38 11.31 18.26
CA ASN A 70 2.62 11.62 19.65
C ASN A 70 3.65 12.76 19.75
N ALA A 71 3.28 13.86 20.38
CA ALA A 71 4.12 15.07 20.46
C ALA A 71 5.46 14.82 21.20
N THR A 72 5.48 13.90 22.16
CA THR A 72 6.67 13.60 22.97
C THR A 72 7.60 12.62 22.28
N THR A 73 7.05 11.55 21.69
CA THR A 73 7.86 10.46 21.10
C THR A 73 8.05 10.62 19.59
N GLY A 74 7.27 11.48 18.95
CA GLY A 74 7.23 11.60 17.49
C GLY A 74 6.69 10.36 16.77
N LYS A 75 6.19 9.37 17.51
CA LYS A 75 5.66 8.12 16.98
C LYS A 75 4.27 8.34 16.38
N LEU A 76 3.97 7.63 15.31
CA LEU A 76 2.66 7.69 14.66
C LEU A 76 1.60 7.05 15.58
N THR A 77 0.53 7.78 15.86
CA THR A 77 -0.60 7.32 16.69
C THR A 77 -1.90 7.23 15.90
N GLY A 78 -1.95 7.90 14.73
CA GLY A 78 -3.04 7.78 13.78
C GLY A 78 -2.62 6.99 12.54
N THR A 79 -3.56 6.75 11.65
CA THR A 79 -3.36 5.97 10.43
C THR A 79 -3.42 6.86 9.19
N PRO A 80 -2.27 7.39 8.70
CA PRO A 80 -2.27 8.10 7.44
C PRO A 80 -2.72 7.18 6.32
N SER A 81 -3.44 7.73 5.38
CA SER A 81 -4.00 6.98 4.26
C SER A 81 -3.97 7.79 2.97
N GLY A 82 -4.08 7.11 1.84
CA GLY A 82 -4.17 7.73 0.53
C GLY A 82 -4.58 6.69 -0.51
N GLU A 83 -4.95 7.15 -1.69
CA GLU A 83 -5.37 6.26 -2.77
C GLU A 83 -4.51 6.47 -4.02
N ILE A 84 -3.97 5.38 -4.56
CA ILE A 84 -3.28 5.40 -5.85
C ILE A 84 -4.32 5.40 -6.95
N ALA A 85 -4.15 6.33 -7.89
CA ALA A 85 -5.05 6.50 -9.00
C ALA A 85 -4.51 5.91 -10.31
N ALA A 86 -5.44 5.50 -11.18
CA ALA A 86 -5.20 5.24 -12.59
C ALA A 86 -6.27 5.98 -13.40
N ALA A 87 -5.88 6.73 -14.43
CA ALA A 87 -6.77 7.57 -15.22
C ALA A 87 -7.73 8.45 -14.37
N GLY A 88 -7.24 8.98 -13.24
CA GLY A 88 -8.02 9.82 -12.33
C GLY A 88 -9.01 9.07 -11.43
N LYS A 89 -9.09 7.73 -11.50
CA LYS A 89 -9.93 6.88 -10.64
C LYS A 89 -9.11 6.33 -9.47
N LYS A 90 -9.70 6.29 -8.29
CA LYS A 90 -9.10 5.83 -7.03
C LYS A 90 -9.15 4.30 -6.98
N CYS A 91 -8.06 3.64 -7.35
CA CYS A 91 -8.05 2.20 -7.57
C CYS A 91 -7.54 1.41 -6.36
N ILE A 92 -6.51 1.90 -5.68
CA ILE A 92 -5.87 1.20 -4.56
C ILE A 92 -5.85 2.13 -3.36
N LYS A 93 -6.47 1.70 -2.27
CA LYS A 93 -6.41 2.41 -0.98
C LYS A 93 -5.28 1.86 -0.14
N LEU A 94 -4.51 2.76 0.47
CA LEU A 94 -3.39 2.46 1.34
C LEU A 94 -3.63 3.07 2.71
N THR A 95 -3.33 2.31 3.77
CA THR A 95 -3.44 2.76 5.15
C THR A 95 -2.21 2.26 5.91
N LEU A 96 -1.45 3.17 6.50
CA LEU A 96 -0.25 2.85 7.27
C LEU A 96 -0.59 2.79 8.75
N THR A 97 -0.13 1.73 9.41
CA THR A 97 -0.23 1.56 10.87
C THR A 97 1.18 1.34 11.43
N ASP A 98 1.52 2.05 12.48
CA ASP A 98 2.82 1.92 13.13
C ASP A 98 2.93 0.62 13.94
N TYR A 99 4.15 0.29 14.37
CA TYR A 99 4.44 -0.84 15.25
C TYR A 99 3.62 -0.79 16.54
N ASP A 100 2.95 -1.88 16.84
CA ASP A 100 2.19 -2.03 18.10
C ASP A 100 3.01 -2.84 19.11
N ALA A 101 3.56 -2.14 20.11
CA ALA A 101 4.34 -2.76 21.17
C ALA A 101 3.50 -3.67 22.09
N ALA A 102 2.20 -3.45 22.20
CA ALA A 102 1.34 -4.25 23.09
C ALA A 102 1.13 -5.67 22.53
N THR A 103 1.11 -5.81 21.22
CA THR A 103 0.93 -7.10 20.54
C THR A 103 2.18 -7.56 19.79
N ASN A 104 3.25 -6.77 19.77
CA ASN A 104 4.44 -6.98 18.94
C ASN A 104 4.11 -7.11 17.46
N LYS A 105 3.02 -6.47 17.00
CA LYS A 105 2.67 -6.45 15.58
C LYS A 105 3.58 -5.46 14.86
N PRO A 106 4.27 -5.86 13.77
CA PRO A 106 5.13 -4.95 13.00
C PRO A 106 4.31 -3.81 12.38
N ALA A 107 4.99 -2.73 12.03
CA ALA A 107 4.38 -1.67 11.25
C ALA A 107 3.91 -2.22 9.89
N THR A 108 2.69 -1.91 9.53
CA THR A 108 2.04 -2.48 8.34
C THR A 108 1.49 -1.40 7.42
N LEU A 109 1.63 -1.64 6.12
CA LEU A 109 0.86 -0.95 5.10
C LEU A 109 -0.27 -1.87 4.65
N LYS A 110 -1.51 -1.47 4.88
CA LYS A 110 -2.69 -2.18 4.38
C LYS A 110 -3.00 -1.71 2.96
N VAL A 111 -3.13 -2.67 2.05
CA VAL A 111 -3.44 -2.49 0.63
C VAL A 111 -4.83 -3.03 0.38
N GLU A 112 -5.76 -2.16 0.01
CA GLU A 112 -7.17 -2.49 -0.18
C GLU A 112 -7.69 -1.92 -1.51
N ASN A 113 -8.87 -2.37 -1.92
CA ASN A 113 -9.58 -1.79 -3.03
C ASN A 113 -9.90 -0.31 -2.76
N GLY A 114 -9.63 0.55 -3.72
CA GLY A 114 -9.94 1.98 -3.64
C GLY A 114 -11.43 2.29 -3.82
N ALA A 115 -11.77 3.57 -3.70
CA ALA A 115 -13.16 4.02 -3.77
C ALA A 115 -13.83 3.75 -5.14
N ASP A 116 -13.05 3.77 -6.24
CA ASP A 116 -13.54 3.55 -7.59
C ASP A 116 -13.17 2.13 -8.12
N ALA A 117 -13.03 1.15 -7.24
CA ALA A 117 -12.56 -0.20 -7.55
C ALA A 117 -13.37 -0.91 -8.65
N THR A 118 -14.64 -0.56 -8.81
CA THR A 118 -15.56 -1.13 -9.81
C THR A 118 -15.49 -0.43 -11.17
N SER A 119 -14.66 0.61 -11.32
CA SER A 119 -14.44 1.22 -12.63
C SER A 119 -13.57 0.31 -13.51
N ALA A 120 -13.81 0.30 -14.83
CA ALA A 120 -13.13 -0.59 -15.77
C ALA A 120 -11.59 -0.51 -15.69
N ILE A 121 -11.02 0.67 -15.47
CA ILE A 121 -9.58 0.84 -15.31
C ILE A 121 -9.08 0.27 -13.97
N CYS A 122 -9.83 0.49 -12.87
CA CYS A 122 -9.44 -0.03 -11.57
C CYS A 122 -9.56 -1.56 -11.49
N GLU A 123 -10.54 -2.16 -12.16
CA GLU A 123 -10.62 -3.63 -12.29
C GLU A 123 -9.35 -4.20 -12.94
N LYS A 124 -8.84 -3.55 -14.00
CA LYS A 124 -7.57 -3.93 -14.63
C LYS A 124 -6.38 -3.76 -13.68
N VAL A 125 -6.32 -2.66 -12.92
CA VAL A 125 -5.28 -2.41 -11.91
C VAL A 125 -5.30 -3.49 -10.83
N LEU A 126 -6.47 -3.80 -10.29
CA LEU A 126 -6.65 -4.79 -9.22
C LEU A 126 -6.41 -6.23 -9.70
N ALA A 127 -6.65 -6.50 -10.99
CA ALA A 127 -6.32 -7.78 -11.64
C ALA A 127 -4.83 -7.94 -11.96
N ASN A 128 -4.03 -6.88 -11.91
CA ASN A 128 -2.58 -6.97 -12.10
C ASN A 128 -1.97 -7.92 -11.06
N ALA A 129 -1.14 -8.86 -11.50
CA ALA A 129 -0.61 -9.93 -10.66
C ALA A 129 0.14 -9.41 -9.41
N SER A 130 0.95 -8.36 -9.57
CA SER A 130 1.70 -7.76 -8.45
C SER A 130 0.77 -7.07 -7.45
N VAL A 131 -0.22 -6.32 -7.91
CA VAL A 131 -1.21 -5.65 -7.06
C VAL A 131 -2.07 -6.67 -6.33
N LYS A 132 -2.59 -7.68 -7.06
CA LYS A 132 -3.41 -8.75 -6.49
C LYS A 132 -2.65 -9.53 -5.42
N LYS A 133 -1.38 -9.86 -5.63
CA LYS A 133 -0.53 -10.53 -4.65
C LYS A 133 -0.41 -9.73 -3.35
N LEU A 134 -0.33 -8.40 -3.41
CA LEU A 134 -0.27 -7.54 -2.23
C LEU A 134 -1.62 -7.44 -1.52
N ILE A 135 -2.73 -7.31 -2.27
CA ILE A 135 -4.09 -7.25 -1.70
C ILE A 135 -4.50 -8.58 -1.05
N ASP A 136 -4.08 -9.70 -1.60
CA ASP A 136 -4.40 -11.04 -1.08
C ASP A 136 -3.35 -11.55 -0.07
N GLY A 137 -2.20 -10.88 0.00
CA GLY A 137 -1.06 -11.29 0.82
C GLY A 137 -1.33 -11.26 2.31
N LYS A 138 -0.61 -12.11 3.03
CA LYS A 138 -0.54 -12.17 4.49
C LYS A 138 0.89 -12.52 4.88
N PHE A 139 1.29 -12.17 6.09
CA PHE A 139 2.57 -12.57 6.67
C PHE A 139 2.38 -13.10 8.09
N ASN A 140 3.33 -13.89 8.57
CA ASN A 140 3.33 -14.39 9.93
C ASN A 140 4.25 -13.52 10.80
N TYR A 141 3.91 -13.36 12.06
CA TYR A 141 4.72 -12.64 13.04
C TYR A 141 4.55 -13.25 14.44
N SER A 142 5.53 -13.02 15.30
CA SER A 142 5.47 -13.46 16.70
C SER A 142 4.69 -12.44 17.54
N LYS A 143 3.45 -12.76 17.85
CA LYS A 143 2.57 -11.92 18.67
C LYS A 143 2.89 -12.06 20.15
N LEU A 144 3.06 -10.95 20.85
CA LEU A 144 3.18 -10.93 22.30
C LEU A 144 1.81 -11.27 22.93
N THR A 145 1.77 -12.32 23.72
CA THR A 145 0.55 -12.77 24.43
C THR A 145 0.61 -12.50 25.91
N THR A 146 1.80 -12.52 26.48
CA THR A 146 2.02 -12.18 27.88
C THR A 146 3.27 -11.32 27.98
N ALA A 147 3.14 -10.13 28.57
CA ALA A 147 4.28 -9.26 28.79
C ALA A 147 5.22 -9.84 29.87
N ALA A 148 6.51 -9.57 29.75
CA ALA A 148 7.48 -9.94 30.78
C ALA A 148 7.15 -9.25 32.14
N THR A 149 7.40 -9.96 33.22
CA THR A 149 7.34 -9.44 34.58
C THR A 149 8.69 -9.65 35.26
N SER A 150 8.85 -9.15 36.48
CA SER A 150 10.09 -9.40 37.27
C SER A 150 10.39 -10.88 37.54
N THR A 151 9.39 -11.75 37.35
CA THR A 151 9.49 -13.19 37.68
C THR A 151 9.17 -14.12 36.52
N LYS A 152 8.73 -13.59 35.37
CA LYS A 152 8.37 -14.38 34.19
C LYS A 152 8.80 -13.67 32.92
N ASP A 153 9.32 -14.43 31.96
CA ASP A 153 9.66 -13.95 30.64
C ASP A 153 8.41 -13.66 29.79
N ALA A 154 8.58 -12.81 28.77
CA ALA A 154 7.53 -12.56 27.79
C ALA A 154 7.20 -13.84 27.02
N VAL A 155 5.92 -14.06 26.74
CA VAL A 155 5.44 -15.19 25.94
C VAL A 155 4.96 -14.68 24.60
N TYR A 156 5.44 -15.31 23.54
CA TYR A 156 5.07 -15.04 22.16
C TYR A 156 4.37 -16.24 21.54
N THR A 157 3.45 -16.00 20.65
CA THR A 157 2.78 -17.03 19.85
C THR A 157 2.75 -16.61 18.39
N ASP A 158 2.79 -17.58 17.47
CA ASP A 158 2.66 -17.30 16.05
C ASP A 158 1.28 -16.74 15.73
N ALA A 159 1.26 -15.67 14.96
CA ALA A 159 0.05 -15.02 14.47
C ALA A 159 0.21 -14.67 12.99
N THR A 160 -0.91 -14.63 12.30
CA THR A 160 -0.94 -14.23 10.89
C THR A 160 -1.61 -12.86 10.78
N SER A 161 -1.07 -12.00 9.92
CA SER A 161 -1.64 -10.69 9.63
C SER A 161 -3.00 -10.79 8.94
N ASP A 162 -3.73 -9.68 8.91
CA ASP A 162 -4.91 -9.57 8.08
C ASP A 162 -4.55 -9.57 6.59
N LYS A 163 -5.54 -9.93 5.77
CA LYS A 163 -5.41 -9.88 4.31
C LYS A 163 -5.07 -8.46 3.85
N GLY A 164 -4.14 -8.35 2.91
CA GLY A 164 -3.69 -7.09 2.34
C GLY A 164 -2.68 -6.32 3.19
N GLU A 165 -2.23 -6.85 4.31
CA GLU A 165 -1.19 -6.22 5.11
C GLU A 165 0.20 -6.62 4.61
N VAL A 166 1.07 -5.62 4.44
CA VAL A 166 2.48 -5.76 4.09
C VAL A 166 3.30 -5.22 5.26
N ALA A 167 4.20 -6.03 5.81
CA ALA A 167 5.12 -5.58 6.85
C ALA A 167 6.15 -4.61 6.26
N ILE A 168 6.23 -3.40 6.84
CA ILE A 168 7.20 -2.38 6.43
C ILE A 168 8.45 -2.43 7.29
N SER A 169 8.25 -2.66 8.58
CA SER A 169 9.35 -2.83 9.51
C SER A 169 8.88 -3.73 10.65
N GLY A 170 9.76 -4.44 11.26
CA GLY A 170 9.35 -5.16 12.44
C GLY A 170 10.44 -6.04 13.03
N VAL A 171 10.48 -6.06 14.33
CA VAL A 171 11.11 -7.10 15.11
C VAL A 171 10.15 -8.29 15.09
N GLY A 172 10.57 -9.42 14.52
CA GLY A 172 9.81 -10.66 14.60
C GLY A 172 8.96 -11.05 13.37
N VAL A 173 9.26 -10.52 12.18
CA VAL A 173 8.70 -11.08 10.94
C VAL A 173 9.42 -12.40 10.66
N VAL A 174 8.68 -13.50 10.75
CA VAL A 174 9.15 -14.83 10.35
C VAL A 174 8.65 -15.07 8.92
N PHE A 175 9.56 -15.24 7.97
CA PHE A 175 9.27 -15.56 6.57
C PHE A 175 9.03 -17.05 6.39
#